data_2ac10e74fca11d7f7ec446afb64b5b38
#
_entry.id   2ac10e74fca11d7f7ec446afb64b5b38
#
_cell.length_a   1.000
_cell.length_b   1.000
_cell.length_c   1.000
_cell.angle_alpha   90.00
_cell.angle_beta   90.00
_cell.angle_gamma   90.00
#
_symmetry.space_group_name_H-M   'P 1'
#
loop_
_entity.id
_entity.type
_entity.pdbx_description
1 polymer ?
#
loop_
_entity_poly.entity_id
_entity_poly.type
_entity_poly.pdbx_seq_one_letter_code
_entity_poly.pdbx_strand_id
1 'polypeptide(L)'
;RVVEGGPSERAGLQPGDRLLRADTTNLVRDSITSEQIMKALKGPEDTVVKLTVRRGGKTFTTSVVRGAVPVPTIDASYMIRPHVLYVRLNKWGTQTPLEFQQAYAEHASEGVERILIDLRDNGGGYLQAATALATEFLSKGDLLVYNKGAHYPREDFKSPRDGRLRQLPLIVLVNESSASASEIFAGAMQDLDRALIVGRRTFGKGLVQLPFELKDNSVVRLTVARYYTPSGRSIQKSYAKGYEAYAEDIEERYLHGEFYSADSISRPDTTRYYTRLGRVVYGGGGITPDIFTPRDSAGINPYYIRLLRSGTLQRFAFNYADQHRAQFQSFGSEKAIRDYLHSQGEQIVYAYARYAQQNGVPQRPGYLQESMPILRRDLTALISDLLGGDKNAFYRARNEEDPEVKAALDRLTSDDWRPTK
;
A
#
# COMPACT_ATOMS: atom_id res chain seq x y z
N ARG A 1 -2.37 -16.70 3.21
CA ARG A 1 -1.92 -15.99 4.42
C ARG A 1 -2.96 -16.14 5.54
N VAL A 2 -2.50 -16.38 6.77
CA VAL A 2 -3.35 -16.35 7.97
C VAL A 2 -3.25 -14.94 8.55
N VAL A 3 -4.40 -14.34 8.88
CA VAL A 3 -4.45 -12.96 9.39
C VAL A 3 -4.18 -12.98 10.89
N GLU A 4 -3.20 -12.21 11.34
CA GLU A 4 -2.83 -12.05 12.75
C GLU A 4 -4.02 -11.52 13.57
N GLY A 5 -4.23 -12.06 14.76
CA GLY A 5 -5.40 -11.75 15.60
C GLY A 5 -6.73 -12.26 15.07
N GLY A 6 -6.74 -12.96 13.92
CA GLY A 6 -7.96 -13.46 13.28
C GLY A 6 -8.42 -14.82 13.80
N PRO A 7 -9.68 -15.21 13.51
CA PRO A 7 -10.25 -16.50 13.91
C PRO A 7 -9.42 -17.71 13.46
N SER A 8 -8.86 -17.67 12.27
CA SER A 8 -8.06 -18.76 11.69
C SER A 8 -6.76 -18.98 12.46
N GLU A 9 -6.10 -17.89 12.87
CA GLU A 9 -4.86 -17.97 13.67
C GLU A 9 -5.16 -18.54 15.06
N ARG A 10 -6.22 -18.05 15.72
CA ARG A 10 -6.65 -18.58 17.03
C ARG A 10 -7.00 -20.06 17.01
N ALA A 11 -7.46 -20.56 15.84
CA ALA A 11 -7.72 -21.98 15.63
C ALA A 11 -6.45 -22.79 15.26
N GLY A 12 -5.28 -22.17 15.27
CA GLY A 12 -4.00 -22.82 14.99
C GLY A 12 -3.72 -23.11 13.50
N LEU A 13 -4.45 -22.48 12.58
CA LEU A 13 -4.15 -22.56 11.15
C LEU A 13 -2.84 -21.82 10.85
N GLN A 14 -2.08 -22.34 9.89
CA GLN A 14 -0.78 -21.83 9.49
C GLN A 14 -0.73 -21.55 7.97
N PRO A 15 0.13 -20.63 7.52
CA PRO A 15 0.43 -20.48 6.11
C PRO A 15 0.86 -21.81 5.49
N GLY A 16 0.29 -22.15 4.32
CA GLY A 16 0.54 -23.45 3.66
C GLY A 16 -0.43 -24.56 3.99
N ASP A 17 -1.32 -24.39 4.98
CA ASP A 17 -2.40 -25.33 5.26
C ASP A 17 -3.34 -25.46 4.07
N ARG A 18 -3.74 -26.68 3.74
CA ARG A 18 -4.70 -26.97 2.67
C ARG A 18 -6.04 -27.34 3.30
N LEU A 19 -7.03 -26.52 3.08
CA LEU A 19 -8.40 -26.79 3.54
C LEU A 19 -9.05 -27.80 2.62
N LEU A 20 -9.36 -29.00 3.12
CA LEU A 20 -9.96 -30.09 2.36
C LEU A 20 -11.49 -30.06 2.45
N ARG A 21 -12.03 -29.75 3.63
CA ARG A 21 -13.47 -29.69 3.89
C ARG A 21 -13.80 -28.56 4.87
N ALA A 22 -14.99 -28.00 4.71
CA ALA A 22 -15.64 -27.12 5.68
C ALA A 22 -17.02 -27.71 6.02
N ASP A 23 -17.20 -28.15 7.24
CA ASP A 23 -18.34 -28.96 7.68
C ASP A 23 -18.54 -30.16 6.74
N THR A 24 -19.68 -30.22 6.03
CA THR A 24 -20.00 -31.24 5.04
C THR A 24 -19.48 -30.93 3.64
N THR A 25 -19.04 -29.69 3.36
CA THR A 25 -18.67 -29.23 2.03
C THR A 25 -17.25 -29.68 1.67
N ASN A 26 -17.09 -30.45 0.58
CA ASN A 26 -15.78 -30.77 0.02
C ASN A 26 -15.21 -29.57 -0.75
N LEU A 27 -14.04 -29.05 -0.32
CA LEU A 27 -13.38 -27.86 -0.90
C LEU A 27 -12.37 -28.18 -2.01
N VAL A 28 -12.11 -29.45 -2.30
CA VAL A 28 -11.09 -29.90 -3.28
C VAL A 28 -11.68 -30.56 -4.51
N ARG A 29 -12.99 -30.48 -4.71
CA ARG A 29 -13.63 -30.98 -5.95
C ARG A 29 -13.38 -30.02 -7.12
N ASP A 30 -13.17 -30.54 -8.32
CA ASP A 30 -12.84 -29.74 -9.52
C ASP A 30 -13.89 -28.69 -9.89
N SER A 31 -15.17 -28.93 -9.54
CA SER A 31 -16.29 -28.06 -9.87
C SER A 31 -16.61 -26.98 -8.80
N ILE A 32 -15.80 -26.86 -7.73
CA ILE A 32 -16.11 -25.87 -6.68
C ILE A 32 -15.71 -24.48 -7.11
N THR A 33 -16.61 -23.51 -6.95
CA THR A 33 -16.32 -22.10 -7.23
C THR A 33 -15.79 -21.39 -5.98
N SER A 34 -15.06 -20.27 -6.19
CA SER A 34 -14.60 -19.40 -5.09
C SER A 34 -15.77 -18.90 -4.24
N GLU A 35 -16.93 -18.63 -4.84
CA GLU A 35 -18.13 -18.23 -4.11
C GLU A 35 -18.64 -19.33 -3.17
N GLN A 36 -18.69 -20.58 -3.65
CA GLN A 36 -19.07 -21.73 -2.83
C GLN A 36 -18.10 -21.96 -1.69
N ILE A 37 -16.79 -21.79 -1.91
CA ILE A 37 -15.77 -21.86 -0.86
C ILE A 37 -16.02 -20.75 0.17
N MET A 38 -16.22 -19.50 -0.28
CA MET A 38 -16.50 -18.39 0.63
C MET A 38 -17.77 -18.62 1.45
N LYS A 39 -18.85 -19.12 0.83
CA LYS A 39 -20.12 -19.44 1.52
C LYS A 39 -19.96 -20.54 2.56
N ALA A 40 -19.12 -21.55 2.31
CA ALA A 40 -18.86 -22.61 3.28
C ALA A 40 -18.02 -22.12 4.47
N LEU A 41 -17.09 -21.18 4.25
CA LEU A 41 -16.19 -20.67 5.29
C LEU A 41 -16.79 -19.52 6.09
N LYS A 42 -17.47 -18.57 5.43
CA LYS A 42 -18.11 -17.41 6.08
C LYS A 42 -19.44 -17.83 6.75
N GLY A 43 -19.84 -17.07 7.75
CA GLY A 43 -21.11 -17.23 8.44
C GLY A 43 -21.26 -16.19 9.55
N PRO A 44 -22.39 -16.22 10.30
CA PRO A 44 -22.60 -15.32 11.42
C PRO A 44 -21.47 -15.40 12.46
N GLU A 45 -21.21 -14.29 13.13
CA GLU A 45 -20.24 -14.21 14.23
C GLU A 45 -20.61 -15.24 15.32
N ASP A 46 -19.60 -15.73 16.04
CA ASP A 46 -19.68 -16.74 17.08
C ASP A 46 -20.17 -18.14 16.63
N THR A 47 -20.51 -18.33 15.36
CA THR A 47 -20.79 -19.68 14.85
C THR A 47 -19.49 -20.44 14.57
N VAL A 48 -19.53 -21.76 14.66
CA VAL A 48 -18.35 -22.63 14.46
C VAL A 48 -18.39 -23.26 13.08
N VAL A 49 -17.24 -23.27 12.40
CA VAL A 49 -17.01 -24.12 11.22
C VAL A 49 -15.93 -25.13 11.51
N LYS A 50 -16.22 -26.41 11.23
CA LYS A 50 -15.27 -27.50 11.39
C LYS A 50 -14.49 -27.70 10.09
N LEU A 51 -13.17 -27.55 10.16
CA LEU A 51 -12.29 -27.66 8.99
C LEU A 51 -11.50 -28.96 9.04
N THR A 52 -11.47 -29.68 7.91
CA THR A 52 -10.48 -30.73 7.67
C THR A 52 -9.30 -30.12 6.93
N VAL A 53 -8.10 -30.22 7.51
CA VAL A 53 -6.91 -29.52 7.07
C VAL A 53 -5.79 -30.52 6.81
N ARG A 54 -5.01 -30.30 5.75
CA ARG A 54 -3.77 -31.04 5.48
C ARG A 54 -2.57 -30.12 5.63
N ARG A 55 -1.62 -30.50 6.50
CA ARG A 55 -0.35 -29.82 6.76
C ARG A 55 0.78 -30.84 6.72
N GLY A 56 1.80 -30.62 5.88
CA GLY A 56 2.99 -31.48 5.81
C GLY A 56 2.65 -32.97 5.63
N GLY A 57 1.65 -33.31 4.82
CA GLY A 57 1.21 -34.70 4.59
C GLY A 57 0.25 -35.26 5.65
N LYS A 58 0.12 -34.64 6.82
CA LYS A 58 -0.82 -35.05 7.88
C LYS A 58 -2.16 -34.35 7.71
N THR A 59 -3.25 -35.11 7.93
CA THR A 59 -4.62 -34.58 7.92
C THR A 59 -5.14 -34.54 9.35
N PHE A 60 -5.72 -33.41 9.73
CA PHE A 60 -6.34 -33.21 11.04
C PHE A 60 -7.61 -32.35 10.89
N THR A 61 -8.37 -32.27 11.99
CA THR A 61 -9.56 -31.43 12.04
C THR A 61 -9.38 -30.36 13.10
N THR A 62 -9.79 -29.12 12.78
CA THR A 62 -9.84 -28.01 13.73
C THR A 62 -11.19 -27.31 13.63
N SER A 63 -11.60 -26.64 14.70
CA SER A 63 -12.83 -25.82 14.74
C SER A 63 -12.44 -24.36 14.78
N VAL A 64 -13.00 -23.58 13.87
CA VAL A 64 -12.81 -22.14 13.82
C VAL A 64 -14.11 -21.46 14.28
N VAL A 65 -14.03 -20.70 15.37
CA VAL A 65 -15.12 -19.81 15.78
C VAL A 65 -15.08 -18.60 14.87
N ARG A 66 -16.14 -18.39 14.08
CA ARG A 66 -16.21 -17.24 13.16
C ARG A 66 -16.27 -15.93 13.94
N GLY A 67 -15.68 -14.90 13.41
CA GLY A 67 -15.64 -13.58 14.02
C GLY A 67 -15.04 -12.57 13.09
N ALA A 68 -14.99 -11.32 13.53
CA ALA A 68 -14.35 -10.26 12.78
C ALA A 68 -12.90 -10.61 12.46
N VAL A 69 -12.52 -10.45 11.20
CA VAL A 69 -11.13 -10.58 10.75
C VAL A 69 -10.50 -9.20 10.76
N PRO A 70 -9.46 -8.95 11.55
CA PRO A 70 -8.75 -7.68 11.54
C PRO A 70 -8.28 -7.35 10.12
N VAL A 71 -8.51 -6.12 9.70
CA VAL A 71 -7.99 -5.62 8.41
C VAL A 71 -7.05 -4.48 8.72
N PRO A 72 -5.75 -4.75 8.91
CA PRO A 72 -4.78 -3.74 9.30
C PRO A 72 -4.71 -2.64 8.24
N THR A 73 -4.37 -1.45 8.68
CA THR A 73 -4.16 -0.27 7.82
C THR A 73 -2.69 -0.05 7.53
N ILE A 74 -1.83 -0.71 8.28
CA ILE A 74 -0.38 -0.75 8.06
C ILE A 74 -0.01 -2.14 7.54
N ASP A 75 0.49 -2.20 6.31
CA ASP A 75 0.94 -3.43 5.67
C ASP A 75 2.32 -3.86 6.14
N ALA A 76 3.18 -2.88 6.43
CA ALA A 76 4.55 -3.14 6.84
C ALA A 76 5.09 -2.03 7.74
N SER A 77 5.89 -2.43 8.74
CA SER A 77 6.68 -1.53 9.57
C SER A 77 7.99 -2.23 9.94
N TYR A 78 9.14 -1.64 9.58
CA TYR A 78 10.46 -2.22 9.87
C TYR A 78 11.58 -1.20 9.67
N MET A 79 12.73 -1.47 10.28
CA MET A 79 13.94 -0.69 10.02
C MET A 79 14.48 -1.01 8.64
N ILE A 80 14.27 -0.09 7.66
CA ILE A 80 14.73 -0.26 6.26
C ILE A 80 16.22 0.05 6.09
N ARG A 81 16.76 0.88 6.95
CA ARG A 81 18.19 1.19 7.16
C ARG A 81 18.42 1.36 8.66
N PRO A 82 19.65 1.32 9.17
CA PRO A 82 19.93 1.68 10.55
C PRO A 82 19.28 3.05 10.88
N HIS A 83 18.52 3.11 11.97
CA HIS A 83 17.82 4.30 12.47
C HIS A 83 16.74 4.90 11.53
N VAL A 84 16.34 4.21 10.46
CA VAL A 84 15.28 4.64 9.53
C VAL A 84 14.10 3.68 9.58
N LEU A 85 12.99 4.11 10.18
CA LEU A 85 11.75 3.35 10.21
C LEU A 85 10.95 3.58 8.91
N TYR A 86 10.68 2.49 8.20
CA TYR A 86 9.73 2.46 7.09
C TYR A 86 8.36 2.01 7.57
N VAL A 87 7.32 2.75 7.20
CA VAL A 87 5.92 2.42 7.50
C VAL A 87 5.07 2.55 6.25
N ARG A 88 4.42 1.45 5.81
CA ARG A 88 3.51 1.46 4.68
C ARG A 88 2.06 1.43 5.14
N LEU A 89 1.31 2.45 4.75
CA LEU A 89 -0.12 2.55 4.99
C LEU A 89 -0.89 2.21 3.71
N ASN A 90 -1.77 1.19 3.76
CA ASN A 90 -2.59 0.78 2.61
C ASN A 90 -3.93 1.51 2.53
N LYS A 91 -4.42 2.02 3.66
CA LYS A 91 -5.67 2.79 3.78
C LYS A 91 -5.66 3.63 5.06
N TRP A 92 -6.62 4.54 5.18
CA TRP A 92 -6.87 5.31 6.39
C TRP A 92 -8.11 4.78 7.10
N GLY A 93 -7.90 3.95 8.11
CA GLY A 93 -8.93 3.41 9.00
C GLY A 93 -8.96 4.13 10.35
N THR A 94 -10.00 3.91 11.14
CA THR A 94 -10.10 4.49 12.50
C THR A 94 -8.96 4.05 13.41
N GLN A 95 -8.37 2.88 13.16
CA GLN A 95 -7.26 2.32 13.93
C GLN A 95 -5.87 2.78 13.47
N THR A 96 -5.76 3.44 12.30
CA THR A 96 -4.46 3.83 11.73
C THR A 96 -3.55 4.60 12.69
N PRO A 97 -4.04 5.59 13.47
CA PRO A 97 -3.17 6.30 14.41
C PRO A 97 -2.63 5.40 15.52
N LEU A 98 -3.44 4.47 16.01
CA LEU A 98 -3.03 3.50 17.03
C LEU A 98 -2.04 2.48 16.47
N GLU A 99 -2.33 1.91 15.29
CA GLU A 99 -1.44 0.98 14.60
C GLU A 99 -0.07 1.63 14.31
N PHE A 100 -0.05 2.91 13.91
CA PHE A 100 1.20 3.63 13.70
C PHE A 100 1.98 3.83 15.02
N GLN A 101 1.30 4.18 16.11
CA GLN A 101 1.95 4.31 17.42
C GLN A 101 2.53 2.97 17.89
N GLN A 102 1.82 1.87 17.68
CA GLN A 102 2.31 0.52 17.99
C GLN A 102 3.54 0.18 17.13
N ALA A 103 3.46 0.39 15.82
CA ALA A 103 4.57 0.17 14.89
C ALA A 103 5.82 1.00 15.28
N TYR A 104 5.65 2.25 15.66
CA TYR A 104 6.75 3.08 16.16
C TYR A 104 7.32 2.54 17.49
N ALA A 105 6.45 2.14 18.42
CA ALA A 105 6.86 1.62 19.73
C ALA A 105 7.61 0.28 19.62
N GLU A 106 7.20 -0.60 18.69
CA GLU A 106 7.88 -1.87 18.41
C GLU A 106 9.36 -1.66 18.02
N HIS A 107 9.67 -0.57 17.32
CA HIS A 107 11.02 -0.25 16.86
C HIS A 107 11.75 0.82 17.70
N ALA A 108 11.14 1.31 18.78
CA ALA A 108 11.73 2.38 19.58
C ALA A 108 13.11 2.01 20.17
N SER A 109 13.29 0.75 20.58
CA SER A 109 14.56 0.22 21.11
C SER A 109 15.66 0.10 20.05
N GLU A 110 15.32 0.11 18.77
CA GLU A 110 16.26 0.10 17.66
C GLU A 110 16.79 1.51 17.31
N GLY A 111 16.37 2.54 18.06
CA GLY A 111 16.86 3.92 17.94
C GLY A 111 16.38 4.60 16.66
N VAL A 112 15.06 4.74 16.49
CA VAL A 112 14.45 5.44 15.34
C VAL A 112 14.83 6.92 15.35
N GLU A 113 15.54 7.37 14.34
CA GLU A 113 15.94 8.77 14.14
C GLU A 113 15.25 9.42 12.94
N ARG A 114 14.75 8.63 11.99
CA ARG A 114 14.14 9.07 10.73
C ARG A 114 12.95 8.19 10.37
N ILE A 115 11.99 8.74 9.66
CA ILE A 115 10.77 8.02 9.26
C ILE A 115 10.53 8.19 7.77
N LEU A 116 10.26 7.08 7.09
CA LEU A 116 9.78 7.02 5.71
C LEU A 116 8.36 6.46 5.71
N ILE A 117 7.37 7.30 5.41
CA ILE A 117 5.96 6.88 5.26
C ILE A 117 5.67 6.61 3.78
N ASP A 118 5.16 5.42 3.48
CA ASP A 118 4.76 5.03 2.12
C ASP A 118 3.23 5.03 1.99
N LEU A 119 2.71 5.99 1.22
CA LEU A 119 1.30 6.16 0.87
C LEU A 119 1.02 5.77 -0.59
N ARG A 120 1.95 5.17 -1.29
CA ARG A 120 1.72 4.69 -2.66
C ARG A 120 0.60 3.66 -2.66
N ASP A 121 -0.29 3.77 -3.65
CA ASP A 121 -1.49 2.93 -3.82
C ASP A 121 -2.53 3.05 -2.68
N ASN A 122 -2.41 4.05 -1.81
CA ASN A 122 -3.37 4.32 -0.75
C ASN A 122 -4.45 5.29 -1.23
N GLY A 123 -5.62 4.76 -1.59
CA GLY A 123 -6.77 5.53 -2.09
C GLY A 123 -7.48 6.41 -1.06
N GLY A 124 -6.99 6.50 0.17
CA GLY A 124 -7.55 7.32 1.24
C GLY A 124 -8.34 6.53 2.28
N GLY A 125 -9.33 7.18 2.88
CA GLY A 125 -10.18 6.66 3.94
C GLY A 125 -10.67 7.79 4.87
N TYR A 126 -10.64 7.57 6.17
CA TYR A 126 -11.15 8.52 7.15
C TYR A 126 -10.25 9.75 7.30
N LEU A 127 -10.84 10.95 7.14
CA LEU A 127 -10.18 12.23 7.37
C LEU A 127 -9.55 12.30 8.78
N GLN A 128 -10.33 11.89 9.78
CA GLN A 128 -9.92 11.94 11.19
C GLN A 128 -8.66 11.09 11.45
N ALA A 129 -8.50 9.98 10.74
CA ALA A 129 -7.30 9.16 10.86
C ALA A 129 -6.06 9.89 10.30
N ALA A 130 -6.20 10.55 9.14
CA ALA A 130 -5.10 11.29 8.53
C ALA A 130 -4.71 12.52 9.37
N THR A 131 -5.68 13.28 9.89
CA THR A 131 -5.41 14.43 10.76
C THR A 131 -4.83 14.02 12.11
N ALA A 132 -5.30 12.92 12.69
CA ALA A 132 -4.74 12.39 13.94
C ALA A 132 -3.28 11.93 13.77
N LEU A 133 -2.96 11.23 12.67
CA LEU A 133 -1.57 10.87 12.38
C LEU A 133 -0.71 12.11 12.07
N ALA A 134 -1.22 13.08 11.30
CA ALA A 134 -0.51 14.32 11.01
C ALA A 134 -0.13 15.09 12.29
N THR A 135 -0.98 15.05 13.32
CA THR A 135 -0.71 15.65 14.62
C THR A 135 0.57 15.14 15.28
N GLU A 136 0.98 13.89 15.04
CA GLU A 136 2.23 13.36 15.60
C GLU A 136 3.48 14.08 15.08
N PHE A 137 3.39 14.72 13.94
CA PHE A 137 4.50 15.38 13.23
C PHE A 137 4.46 16.91 13.27
N LEU A 138 3.41 17.53 13.80
CA LEU A 138 3.15 18.97 13.69
C LEU A 138 3.03 19.63 15.06
N SER A 139 3.07 20.97 15.08
CA SER A 139 2.94 21.73 16.30
C SER A 139 1.47 22.05 16.60
N LYS A 140 1.16 22.28 17.87
CA LYS A 140 -0.16 22.73 18.30
C LYS A 140 -0.61 23.98 17.54
N GLY A 141 -1.83 23.95 17.03
CA GLY A 141 -2.43 25.04 16.29
C GLY A 141 -2.12 25.05 14.80
N ASP A 142 -1.19 24.23 14.29
CA ASP A 142 -0.96 24.09 12.86
C ASP A 142 -2.26 23.66 12.16
N LEU A 143 -2.64 24.39 11.11
CA LEU A 143 -3.77 24.05 10.23
C LEU A 143 -3.37 22.83 9.40
N LEU A 144 -4.13 21.75 9.47
CA LEU A 144 -3.88 20.52 8.72
C LEU A 144 -4.61 20.51 7.38
N VAL A 145 -5.86 20.90 7.42
CA VAL A 145 -6.78 20.98 6.28
C VAL A 145 -7.98 21.80 6.68
N TYR A 146 -8.64 22.42 5.73
CA TYR A 146 -10.00 22.92 5.96
C TYR A 146 -10.93 22.48 4.85
N ASN A 147 -12.22 22.37 5.16
CA ASN A 147 -13.25 22.16 4.16
C ASN A 147 -14.10 23.45 3.98
N LYS A 148 -14.61 23.65 2.77
CA LYS A 148 -15.51 24.75 2.44
C LYS A 148 -16.34 24.37 1.21
N GLY A 149 -17.64 24.65 1.26
CA GLY A 149 -18.58 24.49 0.15
C GLY A 149 -19.44 25.72 -0.07
N ALA A 150 -20.27 25.69 -1.10
CA ALA A 150 -21.19 26.82 -1.41
C ALA A 150 -22.19 27.05 -0.27
N HIS A 151 -22.72 25.96 0.30
CA HIS A 151 -23.66 25.93 1.43
C HIS A 151 -23.10 25.22 2.65
N TYR A 152 -21.79 24.96 2.67
CA TYR A 152 -21.09 24.32 3.77
C TYR A 152 -20.06 25.32 4.31
N PRO A 153 -20.21 25.79 5.56
CA PRO A 153 -19.30 26.78 6.13
C PRO A 153 -17.88 26.22 6.22
N ARG A 154 -16.90 27.12 6.26
CA ARG A 154 -15.52 26.73 6.48
C ARG A 154 -15.36 26.07 7.84
N GLU A 155 -14.74 24.90 7.85
CA GLU A 155 -14.37 24.14 9.04
C GLU A 155 -12.87 23.84 9.00
N ASP A 156 -12.14 24.33 9.99
CA ASP A 156 -10.69 24.17 10.12
C ASP A 156 -10.36 22.97 11.00
N PHE A 157 -9.50 22.09 10.50
CA PHE A 157 -8.91 20.99 11.27
C PHE A 157 -7.48 21.37 11.62
N LYS A 158 -7.22 21.57 12.92
CA LYS A 158 -5.92 22.00 13.45
C LYS A 158 -5.34 20.94 14.36
N SER A 159 -4.01 20.92 14.48
CA SER A 159 -3.34 20.06 15.46
C SER A 159 -3.71 20.49 16.89
N PRO A 160 -4.32 19.61 17.69
CA PRO A 160 -4.76 19.95 19.04
C PRO A 160 -3.61 20.03 20.05
N ARG A 161 -2.46 19.48 19.73
CA ARG A 161 -1.28 19.40 20.59
C ARG A 161 0.02 19.39 19.78
N ASP A 162 1.14 19.54 20.47
CA ASP A 162 2.44 19.28 19.89
C ASP A 162 2.63 17.78 19.60
N GLY A 163 3.08 17.46 18.39
CA GLY A 163 3.39 16.10 17.98
C GLY A 163 4.69 15.59 18.64
N ARG A 164 4.72 14.32 18.99
CA ARG A 164 5.89 13.68 19.59
C ARG A 164 7.05 13.51 18.61
N LEU A 165 6.75 13.39 17.31
CA LEU A 165 7.69 13.09 16.24
C LEU A 165 8.03 14.33 15.38
N ARG A 166 7.68 15.55 15.85
CA ARG A 166 7.84 16.78 15.06
C ARG A 166 9.30 17.13 14.73
N GLN A 167 10.25 16.57 15.46
CA GLN A 167 11.67 16.84 15.24
C GLN A 167 12.34 15.77 14.34
N LEU A 168 11.73 14.60 14.18
CA LEU A 168 12.33 13.55 13.37
C LEU A 168 12.24 13.87 11.88
N PRO A 169 13.30 13.68 11.10
CA PRO A 169 13.25 13.71 9.65
C PRO A 169 12.14 12.81 9.10
N LEU A 170 11.35 13.34 8.18
CA LEU A 170 10.22 12.67 7.56
C LEU A 170 10.23 12.86 6.05
N ILE A 171 10.09 11.77 5.32
CA ILE A 171 9.74 11.78 3.89
C ILE A 171 8.47 10.97 3.69
N VAL A 172 7.65 11.39 2.72
CA VAL A 172 6.41 10.72 2.36
C VAL A 172 6.47 10.30 0.89
N LEU A 173 6.34 8.99 0.63
CA LEU A 173 6.21 8.45 -0.71
C LEU A 173 4.75 8.49 -1.16
N VAL A 174 4.54 8.97 -2.39
CA VAL A 174 3.22 9.03 -3.03
C VAL A 174 3.28 8.62 -4.50
N ASN A 175 2.16 8.20 -5.05
CA ASN A 175 2.01 7.97 -6.48
C ASN A 175 0.63 8.41 -6.99
N GLU A 176 0.37 8.17 -8.27
CA GLU A 176 -0.88 8.51 -8.96
C GLU A 176 -2.14 7.89 -8.36
N SER A 177 -1.99 6.85 -7.54
CA SER A 177 -3.08 6.17 -6.82
C SER A 177 -3.25 6.67 -5.37
N SER A 178 -2.33 7.50 -4.88
CA SER A 178 -2.49 8.16 -3.57
C SER A 178 -3.60 9.20 -3.65
N ALA A 179 -4.68 9.03 -2.86
CA ALA A 179 -5.88 9.85 -3.01
C ALA A 179 -6.52 10.26 -1.68
N SER A 180 -7.34 11.33 -1.70
CA SER A 180 -8.22 11.71 -0.59
C SER A 180 -7.46 11.96 0.72
N ALA A 181 -7.67 11.17 1.78
CA ALA A 181 -7.00 11.30 3.08
C ALA A 181 -5.46 11.24 2.97
N SER A 182 -4.92 10.46 2.00
CA SER A 182 -3.49 10.43 1.70
C SER A 182 -2.99 11.77 1.17
N GLU A 183 -3.80 12.44 0.35
CA GLU A 183 -3.48 13.77 -0.18
C GLU A 183 -3.61 14.87 0.89
N ILE A 184 -4.53 14.70 1.84
CA ILE A 184 -4.66 15.59 3.00
C ILE A 184 -3.41 15.50 3.85
N PHE A 185 -2.95 14.30 4.17
CA PHE A 185 -1.72 14.10 4.93
C PHE A 185 -0.50 14.66 4.18
N ALA A 186 -0.29 14.23 2.93
CA ALA A 186 0.84 14.69 2.12
C ALA A 186 0.83 16.21 1.90
N GLY A 187 -0.34 16.79 1.62
CA GLY A 187 -0.51 18.23 1.43
C GLY A 187 -0.25 19.04 2.70
N ALA A 188 -0.68 18.57 3.86
CA ALA A 188 -0.35 19.19 5.15
C ALA A 188 1.16 19.16 5.41
N MET A 189 1.82 18.01 5.19
CA MET A 189 3.27 17.87 5.36
C MET A 189 4.05 18.78 4.40
N GLN A 190 3.62 18.88 3.14
CA GLN A 190 4.27 19.72 2.14
C GLN A 190 4.08 21.21 2.42
N ASP A 191 2.82 21.66 2.65
CA ASP A 191 2.51 23.07 2.78
C ASP A 191 3.05 23.69 4.09
N LEU A 192 3.21 22.87 5.12
CA LEU A 192 3.84 23.26 6.38
C LEU A 192 5.37 23.09 6.39
N ASP A 193 5.95 22.68 5.26
CA ASP A 193 7.39 22.39 5.12
C ASP A 193 7.90 21.40 6.17
N ARG A 194 7.03 20.44 6.55
CA ARG A 194 7.36 19.45 7.55
C ARG A 194 8.05 18.23 6.98
N ALA A 195 7.74 17.86 5.74
CA ALA A 195 8.34 16.75 5.03
C ALA A 195 8.51 17.06 3.56
N LEU A 196 9.43 16.36 2.90
CA LEU A 196 9.48 16.28 1.44
C LEU A 196 8.56 15.15 0.97
N ILE A 197 7.86 15.45 -0.13
CA ILE A 197 7.02 14.49 -0.84
C ILE A 197 7.82 13.95 -2.02
N VAL A 198 7.95 12.62 -2.10
CA VAL A 198 8.75 11.94 -3.13
C VAL A 198 7.85 10.99 -3.93
N GLY A 199 8.04 10.93 -5.23
CA GLY A 199 7.30 10.03 -6.11
C GLY A 199 6.65 10.72 -7.30
N ARG A 200 5.37 10.46 -7.56
CA ARG A 200 4.59 11.04 -8.66
C ARG A 200 3.39 11.82 -8.15
N ARG A 201 2.85 12.70 -8.99
CA ARG A 201 1.67 13.50 -8.67
C ARG A 201 0.50 12.60 -8.27
N THR A 202 -0.17 12.94 -7.17
CA THR A 202 -1.27 12.17 -6.61
C THR A 202 -2.55 12.26 -7.46
N PHE A 203 -3.61 11.58 -7.04
CA PHE A 203 -4.83 11.39 -7.82
C PHE A 203 -5.63 12.69 -8.06
N GLY A 204 -5.72 13.56 -7.06
CA GLY A 204 -6.52 14.79 -7.12
C GLY A 204 -7.97 14.62 -6.66
N LYS A 205 -8.21 13.93 -5.54
CA LYS A 205 -9.55 13.77 -4.94
C LYS A 205 -9.67 14.61 -3.67
N GLY A 206 -10.21 15.82 -3.82
CA GLY A 206 -10.37 16.80 -2.74
C GLY A 206 -11.82 17.11 -2.39
N LEU A 207 -12.74 16.13 -2.44
CA LEU A 207 -14.16 16.30 -2.18
C LEU A 207 -14.58 15.78 -0.80
N VAL A 208 -15.42 16.55 -0.12
CA VAL A 208 -16.16 16.12 1.07
C VAL A 208 -17.49 15.54 0.64
N GLN A 209 -17.73 14.28 0.95
CA GLN A 209 -18.98 13.60 0.65
C GLN A 209 -19.65 13.15 1.93
N LEU A 210 -20.92 13.47 2.09
CA LEU A 210 -21.75 13.04 3.22
C LEU A 210 -22.74 11.97 2.77
N PRO A 211 -22.94 10.90 3.57
CA PRO A 211 -23.97 9.91 3.33
C PRO A 211 -25.34 10.46 3.80
N PHE A 212 -26.36 10.24 2.99
CA PHE A 212 -27.76 10.52 3.32
C PHE A 212 -28.55 9.21 3.18
N GLU A 213 -29.08 8.72 4.28
CA GLU A 213 -29.92 7.52 4.29
C GLU A 213 -31.31 7.86 3.76
N LEU A 214 -31.82 7.01 2.87
CA LEU A 214 -33.17 7.07 2.32
C LEU A 214 -34.12 6.14 3.06
N LYS A 215 -35.43 6.28 2.84
CA LYS A 215 -36.48 5.52 3.55
C LYS A 215 -36.42 4.01 3.34
N ASP A 216 -35.81 3.56 2.27
CA ASP A 216 -35.61 2.15 1.91
C ASP A 216 -34.26 1.58 2.39
N ASN A 217 -33.56 2.28 3.29
CA ASN A 217 -32.22 1.99 3.78
C ASN A 217 -31.10 2.05 2.72
N SER A 218 -31.39 2.56 1.52
CA SER A 218 -30.36 2.92 0.57
C SER A 218 -29.64 4.19 1.02
N VAL A 219 -28.40 4.40 0.56
CA VAL A 219 -27.56 5.53 0.95
C VAL A 219 -27.09 6.29 -0.29
N VAL A 220 -27.39 7.59 -0.34
CA VAL A 220 -26.87 8.52 -1.34
C VAL A 220 -25.69 9.26 -0.74
N ARG A 221 -24.56 9.28 -1.44
CA ARG A 221 -23.40 10.12 -1.07
C ARG A 221 -23.38 11.38 -1.92
N LEU A 222 -23.56 12.53 -1.28
CA LEU A 222 -23.53 13.83 -1.94
C LEU A 222 -22.25 14.60 -1.62
N THR A 223 -21.68 15.24 -2.63
CA THR A 223 -20.58 16.18 -2.45
C THR A 223 -21.13 17.49 -1.90
N VAL A 224 -20.63 17.90 -0.73
CA VAL A 224 -21.07 19.11 -0.02
C VAL A 224 -20.00 20.20 0.06
N ALA A 225 -18.71 19.83 -0.01
CA ALA A 225 -17.59 20.75 0.11
C ALA A 225 -16.34 20.23 -0.63
N ARG A 226 -15.31 21.07 -0.68
CA ARG A 226 -13.95 20.71 -1.09
C ARG A 226 -13.00 20.81 0.08
N TYR A 227 -11.94 19.99 0.04
CA TYR A 227 -10.79 20.11 0.93
C TYR A 227 -9.80 21.13 0.36
N TYR A 228 -9.19 21.86 1.27
CA TYR A 228 -8.12 22.82 1.02
C TYR A 228 -6.97 22.54 1.98
N THR A 229 -5.76 22.54 1.44
CA THR A 229 -4.54 22.36 2.23
C THR A 229 -4.20 23.65 3.02
N PRO A 230 -3.20 23.61 3.92
CA PRO A 230 -2.82 24.81 4.72
C PRO A 230 -2.50 26.04 3.89
N SER A 231 -1.92 25.89 2.70
CA SER A 231 -1.62 27.01 1.79
C SER A 231 -2.88 27.62 1.14
N GLY A 232 -4.04 26.98 1.28
CA GLY A 232 -5.31 27.42 0.69
C GLY A 232 -5.61 26.86 -0.70
N ARG A 233 -4.75 26.02 -1.26
CA ARG A 233 -4.99 25.36 -2.55
C ARG A 233 -5.99 24.22 -2.42
N SER A 234 -6.90 24.08 -3.42
CA SER A 234 -7.70 22.89 -3.59
C SER A 234 -6.93 21.86 -4.41
N ILE A 235 -6.90 20.62 -3.94
CA ILE A 235 -6.23 19.50 -4.64
C ILE A 235 -7.17 18.84 -5.65
N GLN A 236 -8.48 19.17 -5.65
CA GLN A 236 -9.48 18.55 -6.49
C GLN A 236 -9.21 18.78 -7.96
N LYS A 237 -9.06 17.72 -8.74
CA LYS A 237 -9.01 17.81 -10.21
C LYS A 237 -10.37 18.18 -10.78
N SER A 238 -10.36 18.87 -11.94
CA SER A 238 -11.56 19.49 -12.53
C SER A 238 -12.57 18.45 -13.04
N TYR A 239 -13.86 18.76 -12.87
CA TYR A 239 -14.98 18.09 -13.55
C TYR A 239 -15.49 18.87 -14.77
N ALA A 240 -14.84 19.98 -15.16
CA ALA A 240 -15.33 20.88 -16.21
C ALA A 240 -15.51 20.19 -17.58
N LYS A 241 -14.77 19.12 -17.84
CA LYS A 241 -14.87 18.32 -19.08
C LYS A 241 -15.82 17.11 -18.94
N GLY A 242 -16.57 16.99 -17.85
CA GLY A 242 -17.49 15.89 -17.59
C GLY A 242 -16.88 14.71 -16.82
N TYR A 243 -17.75 13.73 -16.50
CA TYR A 243 -17.37 12.57 -15.70
C TYR A 243 -16.41 11.63 -16.45
N GLU A 244 -16.60 11.44 -17.74
CA GLU A 244 -15.75 10.56 -18.56
C GLU A 244 -14.29 11.04 -18.54
N ALA A 245 -14.06 12.32 -18.86
CA ALA A 245 -12.72 12.92 -18.79
C ALA A 245 -12.12 12.87 -17.37
N TYR A 246 -12.96 12.98 -16.33
CA TYR A 246 -12.49 12.80 -14.95
C TYR A 246 -12.04 11.37 -14.65
N ALA A 247 -12.76 10.37 -15.16
CA ALA A 247 -12.43 8.95 -14.97
C ALA A 247 -11.17 8.55 -15.75
N GLU A 248 -11.00 9.08 -16.94
CA GLU A 248 -9.88 8.78 -17.85
C GLU A 248 -8.60 9.58 -17.57
N ASP A 249 -8.64 10.55 -16.64
CA ASP A 249 -7.50 11.43 -16.32
C ASP A 249 -6.18 10.66 -16.07
N ILE A 250 -6.22 9.53 -15.38
CA ILE A 250 -5.01 8.72 -15.09
C ILE A 250 -4.43 8.13 -16.38
N GLU A 251 -5.27 7.67 -17.29
CA GLU A 251 -4.85 7.17 -18.60
C GLU A 251 -4.29 8.29 -19.47
N GLU A 252 -4.94 9.46 -19.48
CA GLU A 252 -4.48 10.65 -20.17
C GLU A 252 -3.11 11.11 -19.66
N ARG A 253 -2.90 11.15 -18.35
CA ARG A 253 -1.61 11.43 -17.71
C ARG A 253 -0.52 10.45 -18.11
N TYR A 254 -0.86 9.16 -18.18
CA TYR A 254 0.05 8.11 -18.64
C TYR A 254 0.45 8.33 -20.10
N LEU A 255 -0.51 8.57 -21.00
CA LEU A 255 -0.29 8.80 -22.42
C LEU A 255 0.55 10.06 -22.71
N HIS A 256 0.39 11.11 -21.90
CA HIS A 256 1.20 12.33 -21.97
C HIS A 256 2.59 12.20 -21.35
N GLY A 257 2.95 11.03 -20.82
CA GLY A 257 4.29 10.77 -20.26
C GLY A 257 4.52 11.32 -18.87
N GLU A 258 3.46 11.76 -18.16
CA GLU A 258 3.59 12.32 -16.81
C GLU A 258 4.21 11.35 -15.81
N PHE A 259 4.04 10.04 -16.00
CA PHE A 259 4.62 9.03 -15.11
C PHE A 259 6.12 8.84 -15.31
N TYR A 260 6.68 9.39 -16.35
CA TYR A 260 8.08 9.20 -16.74
C TYR A 260 8.90 10.48 -16.75
N SER A 261 8.25 11.65 -16.79
CA SER A 261 8.93 12.96 -16.83
C SER A 261 8.22 14.00 -15.99
N ALA A 262 8.99 14.70 -15.15
CA ALA A 262 8.47 15.83 -14.37
C ALA A 262 7.98 16.99 -15.26
N ASP A 263 8.60 17.16 -16.43
CA ASP A 263 8.24 18.23 -17.38
C ASP A 263 6.88 18.01 -18.03
N SER A 264 6.40 16.76 -18.03
CA SER A 264 5.08 16.39 -18.53
C SER A 264 3.94 16.61 -17.53
N ILE A 265 4.24 17.06 -16.30
CA ILE A 265 3.22 17.29 -15.28
C ILE A 265 2.34 18.49 -15.69
N SER A 266 1.08 18.19 -16.01
CA SER A 266 0.08 19.22 -16.30
C SER A 266 -0.28 20.02 -15.05
N ARG A 267 -0.39 21.35 -15.21
CA ARG A 267 -0.80 22.28 -14.15
C ARG A 267 -2.10 22.95 -14.55
N PRO A 268 -3.26 22.32 -14.33
CA PRO A 268 -4.55 22.87 -14.74
C PRO A 268 -4.93 24.15 -13.99
N ASP A 269 -4.44 24.32 -12.76
CA ASP A 269 -4.51 25.56 -12.00
C ASP A 269 -3.11 26.18 -11.91
N THR A 270 -2.93 27.34 -12.53
CA THR A 270 -1.66 28.10 -12.54
C THR A 270 -1.55 29.08 -11.37
N THR A 271 -2.54 29.14 -10.49
CA THR A 271 -2.52 29.96 -9.28
C THR A 271 -1.37 29.49 -8.39
N ARG A 272 -0.53 30.44 -8.00
CA ARG A 272 0.59 30.17 -7.10
C ARG A 272 0.13 30.24 -5.66
N TYR A 273 0.33 29.15 -4.94
CA TYR A 273 0.20 29.07 -3.49
C TYR A 273 1.60 28.91 -2.88
N TYR A 274 1.73 29.22 -1.62
CA TYR A 274 3.03 29.24 -0.96
C TYR A 274 3.00 28.38 0.29
N THR A 275 4.01 27.56 0.44
CA THR A 275 4.24 26.81 1.70
C THR A 275 4.69 27.79 2.80
N ARG A 276 4.85 27.27 4.02
CA ARG A 276 5.32 28.07 5.17
C ARG A 276 6.67 28.76 4.92
N LEU A 277 7.60 28.12 4.23
CA LEU A 277 8.90 28.69 3.84
C LEU A 277 8.86 29.49 2.55
N GLY A 278 7.72 29.60 1.88
CA GLY A 278 7.55 30.35 0.65
C GLY A 278 7.89 29.59 -0.63
N ARG A 279 7.95 28.27 -0.61
CA ARG A 279 8.03 27.44 -1.82
C ARG A 279 6.72 27.52 -2.59
N VAL A 280 6.81 27.57 -3.92
CA VAL A 280 5.63 27.60 -4.78
C VAL A 280 5.01 26.22 -4.93
N VAL A 281 3.72 26.11 -4.68
CA VAL A 281 2.90 24.91 -4.90
C VAL A 281 1.64 25.26 -5.69
N TYR A 282 1.06 24.27 -6.37
CA TYR A 282 -0.10 24.47 -7.25
C TYR A 282 -1.28 23.61 -6.82
N GLY A 283 -2.49 24.05 -7.18
CA GLY A 283 -3.74 23.33 -6.93
C GLY A 283 -4.30 22.65 -8.17
N GLY A 284 -5.54 22.17 -8.05
CA GLY A 284 -6.36 21.73 -9.18
C GLY A 284 -6.06 20.34 -9.77
N GLY A 285 -5.16 19.54 -9.16
CA GLY A 285 -4.80 18.27 -9.77
C GLY A 285 -3.99 17.32 -8.86
N GLY A 286 -4.24 17.33 -7.56
CA GLY A 286 -3.51 16.52 -6.59
C GLY A 286 -2.27 17.22 -6.02
N ILE A 287 -1.45 16.46 -5.31
CA ILE A 287 -0.18 16.91 -4.73
C ILE A 287 0.95 16.57 -5.70
N THR A 288 1.62 17.59 -6.23
CA THR A 288 2.86 17.42 -7.00
C THR A 288 4.00 17.15 -6.04
N PRO A 289 4.81 16.11 -6.23
CA PRO A 289 5.92 15.81 -5.33
C PRO A 289 7.02 16.87 -5.40
N ASP A 290 7.76 17.03 -4.30
CA ASP A 290 8.96 17.87 -4.24
C ASP A 290 10.13 17.23 -5.00
N ILE A 291 10.20 15.91 -4.96
CA ILE A 291 11.18 15.10 -5.68
C ILE A 291 10.41 14.11 -6.55
N PHE A 292 10.45 14.36 -7.84
CA PHE A 292 9.83 13.46 -8.82
C PHE A 292 10.70 12.21 -9.00
N THR A 293 10.05 11.05 -8.99
CA THR A 293 10.67 9.77 -9.36
C THR A 293 9.84 9.12 -10.48
N PRO A 294 10.46 8.81 -11.62
CA PRO A 294 9.73 8.19 -12.72
C PRO A 294 9.23 6.80 -12.34
N ARG A 295 8.12 6.40 -12.95
CA ARG A 295 7.62 5.02 -12.81
C ARG A 295 8.65 4.06 -13.37
N ASP A 296 9.05 3.09 -12.54
CA ASP A 296 9.89 1.99 -13.01
C ASP A 296 9.10 1.13 -14.01
N SER A 297 9.51 1.17 -15.26
CA SER A 297 8.96 0.35 -16.34
C SER A 297 9.97 -0.68 -16.86
N ALA A 298 11.15 -0.77 -16.24
CA ALA A 298 12.17 -1.71 -16.64
C ALA A 298 11.65 -3.16 -16.57
N GLY A 299 11.75 -3.88 -17.66
CA GLY A 299 11.27 -5.25 -17.74
C GLY A 299 9.76 -5.44 -17.89
N ILE A 300 8.96 -4.36 -17.91
CA ILE A 300 7.53 -4.43 -18.21
C ILE A 300 7.34 -4.50 -19.74
N ASN A 301 6.97 -5.67 -20.21
CA ASN A 301 6.69 -5.93 -21.63
C ASN A 301 5.41 -6.80 -21.77
N PRO A 302 4.90 -7.04 -22.99
CA PRO A 302 3.68 -7.81 -23.20
C PRO A 302 3.69 -9.22 -22.60
N TYR A 303 4.86 -9.86 -22.56
CA TYR A 303 5.01 -11.18 -21.96
C TYR A 303 4.86 -11.13 -20.42
N TYR A 304 5.51 -10.17 -19.76
CA TYR A 304 5.36 -9.95 -18.32
C TYR A 304 3.90 -9.67 -17.94
N ILE A 305 3.21 -8.78 -18.68
CA ILE A 305 1.79 -8.49 -18.45
C ILE A 305 0.93 -9.76 -18.60
N ARG A 306 1.22 -10.60 -19.60
CA ARG A 306 0.52 -11.87 -19.79
C ARG A 306 0.76 -12.84 -18.63
N LEU A 307 2.00 -12.93 -18.13
CA LEU A 307 2.35 -13.72 -16.94
C LEU A 307 1.55 -13.28 -15.72
N LEU A 308 1.47 -11.97 -15.45
CA LEU A 308 0.69 -11.43 -14.32
C LEU A 308 -0.80 -11.77 -14.45
N ARG A 309 -1.39 -11.53 -15.61
CA ARG A 309 -2.83 -11.78 -15.86
C ARG A 309 -3.22 -13.26 -15.84
N SER A 310 -2.28 -14.16 -16.07
CA SER A 310 -2.53 -15.61 -16.04
C SER A 310 -2.74 -16.18 -14.63
N GLY A 311 -2.35 -15.45 -13.59
CA GLY A 311 -2.34 -15.93 -12.20
C GLY A 311 -1.33 -17.05 -11.94
N THR A 312 -0.44 -17.34 -12.91
CA THR A 312 0.57 -18.40 -12.75
C THR A 312 1.66 -18.02 -11.77
N LEU A 313 1.94 -16.73 -11.62
CA LEU A 313 2.98 -16.21 -10.73
C LEU A 313 2.70 -16.58 -9.27
N GLN A 314 1.50 -16.27 -8.77
CA GLN A 314 1.08 -16.57 -7.41
C GLN A 314 1.02 -18.08 -7.15
N ARG A 315 0.50 -18.85 -8.13
CA ARG A 315 0.42 -20.31 -8.01
C ARG A 315 1.80 -20.96 -7.97
N PHE A 316 2.73 -20.49 -8.82
CA PHE A 316 4.12 -20.99 -8.79
C PHE A 316 4.80 -20.65 -7.46
N ALA A 317 4.72 -19.37 -7.03
CA ALA A 317 5.33 -18.95 -5.76
C ALA A 317 4.81 -19.78 -4.59
N PHE A 318 3.49 -20.04 -4.54
CA PHE A 318 2.90 -20.91 -3.52
C PHE A 318 3.45 -22.34 -3.58
N ASN A 319 3.48 -22.95 -4.76
CA ASN A 319 3.99 -24.32 -4.93
C ASN A 319 5.48 -24.41 -4.57
N TYR A 320 6.26 -23.44 -4.98
CA TYR A 320 7.69 -23.36 -4.68
C TYR A 320 7.95 -23.23 -3.18
N ALA A 321 7.26 -22.31 -2.51
CA ALA A 321 7.34 -22.13 -1.07
C ALA A 321 6.93 -23.41 -0.31
N ASP A 322 5.86 -24.08 -0.75
CA ASP A 322 5.35 -25.30 -0.13
C ASP A 322 6.33 -26.48 -0.29
N GLN A 323 6.91 -26.67 -1.47
CA GLN A 323 7.87 -27.74 -1.76
C GLN A 323 9.19 -27.57 -1.00
N HIS A 324 9.63 -26.33 -0.75
CA HIS A 324 10.91 -26.02 -0.11
C HIS A 324 10.75 -25.59 1.35
N ARG A 325 9.55 -25.69 1.93
CA ARG A 325 9.24 -25.18 3.29
C ARG A 325 10.19 -25.72 4.36
N ALA A 326 10.48 -27.02 4.36
CA ALA A 326 11.40 -27.62 5.33
C ALA A 326 12.84 -27.06 5.20
N GLN A 327 13.31 -26.85 3.96
CA GLN A 327 14.60 -26.22 3.69
C GLN A 327 14.63 -24.79 4.23
N PHE A 328 13.62 -23.98 3.92
CA PHE A 328 13.57 -22.59 4.36
C PHE A 328 13.46 -22.45 5.88
N GLN A 329 12.75 -23.37 6.54
CA GLN A 329 12.69 -23.41 8.00
C GLN A 329 14.07 -23.64 8.65
N SER A 330 15.00 -24.33 7.96
CA SER A 330 16.36 -24.57 8.46
C SER A 330 17.29 -23.34 8.36
N PHE A 331 16.90 -22.27 7.62
CA PHE A 331 17.75 -21.08 7.48
C PHE A 331 17.73 -20.16 8.70
N GLY A 332 16.78 -20.31 9.60
CA GLY A 332 16.76 -19.64 10.90
C GLY A 332 16.43 -18.13 10.88
N SER A 333 16.46 -17.47 9.72
CA SER A 333 16.09 -16.04 9.60
C SER A 333 15.49 -15.69 8.24
N GLU A 334 14.63 -14.67 8.22
CA GLU A 334 14.05 -14.13 6.97
C GLU A 334 15.15 -13.61 6.03
N LYS A 335 16.17 -12.95 6.58
CA LYS A 335 17.30 -12.47 5.78
C LYS A 335 18.02 -13.60 5.04
N ALA A 336 18.30 -14.72 5.71
CA ALA A 336 18.95 -15.87 5.07
C ALA A 336 18.08 -16.49 3.96
N ILE A 337 16.76 -16.51 4.14
CA ILE A 337 15.80 -16.93 3.10
C ILE A 337 15.90 -15.99 1.89
N ARG A 338 15.85 -14.69 2.10
CA ARG A 338 15.92 -13.68 1.03
C ARG A 338 17.27 -13.73 0.29
N ASP A 339 18.38 -13.83 1.02
CA ASP A 339 19.71 -13.96 0.42
C ASP A 339 19.80 -15.22 -0.47
N TYR A 340 19.22 -16.34 -0.03
CA TYR A 340 19.11 -17.56 -0.83
C TYR A 340 18.27 -17.33 -2.09
N LEU A 341 17.08 -16.75 -1.95
CA LEU A 341 16.20 -16.48 -3.08
C LEU A 341 16.85 -15.53 -4.10
N HIS A 342 17.64 -14.57 -3.65
CA HIS A 342 18.44 -13.72 -4.52
C HIS A 342 19.51 -14.51 -5.26
N SER A 343 20.25 -15.38 -4.56
CA SER A 343 21.32 -16.20 -5.16
C SER A 343 20.79 -17.20 -6.21
N GLN A 344 19.56 -17.67 -6.03
CA GLN A 344 18.89 -18.60 -6.94
C GLN A 344 17.91 -17.93 -7.91
N GLY A 345 17.84 -16.61 -7.90
CA GLY A 345 16.76 -15.85 -8.55
C GLY A 345 16.58 -16.14 -10.03
N GLU A 346 17.65 -16.21 -10.82
CA GLU A 346 17.54 -16.56 -12.25
C GLU A 346 17.01 -17.97 -12.46
N GLN A 347 17.49 -18.95 -11.68
CA GLN A 347 17.04 -20.34 -11.76
C GLN A 347 15.55 -20.46 -11.42
N ILE A 348 15.10 -19.72 -10.42
CA ILE A 348 13.69 -19.66 -10.01
C ILE A 348 12.85 -19.05 -11.12
N VAL A 349 13.30 -17.95 -11.78
CA VAL A 349 12.58 -17.33 -12.89
C VAL A 349 12.50 -18.30 -14.10
N TYR A 350 13.57 -19.02 -14.44
CA TYR A 350 13.52 -20.02 -15.49
C TYR A 350 12.59 -21.20 -15.13
N ALA A 351 12.57 -21.64 -13.88
CA ALA A 351 11.62 -22.66 -13.42
C ALA A 351 10.18 -22.14 -13.52
N TYR A 352 9.95 -20.89 -13.13
CA TYR A 352 8.66 -20.25 -13.30
C TYR A 352 8.23 -20.14 -14.76
N ALA A 353 9.12 -19.74 -15.67
CA ALA A 353 8.79 -19.64 -17.10
C ALA A 353 8.37 -21.00 -17.69
N ARG A 354 9.03 -22.09 -17.31
CA ARG A 354 8.62 -23.46 -17.68
C ARG A 354 7.24 -23.82 -17.12
N TYR A 355 6.99 -23.50 -15.86
CA TYR A 355 5.69 -23.71 -15.21
C TYR A 355 4.58 -22.92 -15.92
N ALA A 356 4.83 -21.65 -16.26
CA ALA A 356 3.88 -20.80 -16.97
C ALA A 356 3.56 -21.36 -18.35
N GLN A 357 4.57 -21.90 -19.08
CA GLN A 357 4.39 -22.55 -20.37
C GLN A 357 3.47 -23.78 -20.26
N GLN A 358 3.68 -24.62 -19.26
CA GLN A 358 2.84 -25.80 -18.98
C GLN A 358 1.40 -25.41 -18.63
N ASN A 359 1.19 -24.16 -18.19
CA ASN A 359 -0.12 -23.60 -17.82
C ASN A 359 -0.67 -22.58 -18.85
N GLY A 360 -0.27 -22.73 -20.14
CA GLY A 360 -0.87 -22.01 -21.26
C GLY A 360 -0.29 -20.61 -21.55
N VAL A 361 0.88 -20.27 -21.00
CA VAL A 361 1.61 -19.05 -21.34
C VAL A 361 2.90 -19.38 -22.09
N PRO A 362 2.90 -19.38 -23.44
CA PRO A 362 4.07 -19.71 -24.23
C PRO A 362 5.27 -18.83 -23.91
N GLN A 363 6.44 -19.44 -23.80
CA GLN A 363 7.69 -18.72 -23.53
C GLN A 363 8.03 -17.73 -24.67
N ARG A 364 8.65 -16.62 -24.25
CA ARG A 364 9.20 -15.58 -25.14
C ARG A 364 10.60 -15.22 -24.62
N PRO A 365 11.66 -15.92 -25.07
CA PRO A 365 12.99 -15.83 -24.46
C PRO A 365 13.55 -14.40 -24.38
N GLY A 366 13.41 -13.58 -25.45
CA GLY A 366 13.86 -12.18 -25.43
C GLY A 366 13.16 -11.34 -24.36
N TYR A 367 11.83 -11.40 -24.32
CA TYR A 367 11.04 -10.71 -23.31
C TYR A 367 11.26 -11.25 -21.90
N LEU A 368 11.51 -12.55 -21.75
CA LEU A 368 11.85 -13.15 -20.46
C LEU A 368 13.15 -12.56 -19.92
N GLN A 369 14.16 -12.41 -20.78
CA GLN A 369 15.44 -11.84 -20.40
C GLN A 369 15.31 -10.36 -19.98
N GLU A 370 14.52 -9.57 -20.69
CA GLU A 370 14.20 -8.19 -20.31
C GLU A 370 13.48 -8.12 -18.98
N SER A 371 12.55 -9.06 -18.70
CA SER A 371 11.76 -9.09 -17.48
C SER A 371 12.46 -9.82 -16.31
N MET A 372 13.67 -10.32 -16.50
CA MET A 372 14.38 -11.11 -15.48
C MET A 372 14.49 -10.37 -14.12
N PRO A 373 14.91 -9.09 -14.07
CA PRO A 373 15.03 -8.38 -12.79
C PRO A 373 13.69 -8.24 -12.06
N ILE A 374 12.64 -7.81 -12.75
CA ILE A 374 11.32 -7.60 -12.15
C ILE A 374 10.68 -8.92 -11.71
N LEU A 375 10.81 -9.99 -12.50
CA LEU A 375 10.30 -11.31 -12.13
C LEU A 375 11.04 -11.91 -10.94
N ARG A 376 12.37 -11.71 -10.86
CA ARG A 376 13.16 -12.13 -9.71
C ARG A 376 12.68 -11.43 -8.44
N ARG A 377 12.53 -10.11 -8.48
CA ARG A 377 12.01 -9.30 -7.36
C ARG A 377 10.62 -9.76 -6.92
N ASP A 378 9.69 -9.91 -7.88
CA ASP A 378 8.31 -10.30 -7.57
C ASP A 378 8.22 -11.71 -6.99
N LEU A 379 8.97 -12.67 -7.54
CA LEU A 379 9.00 -14.05 -7.02
C LEU A 379 9.64 -14.10 -5.63
N THR A 380 10.75 -13.38 -5.40
CA THR A 380 11.38 -13.30 -4.08
C THR A 380 10.39 -12.75 -3.06
N ALA A 381 9.68 -11.66 -3.37
CA ALA A 381 8.70 -11.08 -2.47
C ALA A 381 7.54 -12.04 -2.16
N LEU A 382 6.96 -12.65 -3.18
CA LEU A 382 5.83 -13.58 -3.01
C LEU A 382 6.22 -14.84 -2.25
N ILE A 383 7.39 -15.43 -2.53
CA ILE A 383 7.86 -16.64 -1.85
C ILE A 383 8.14 -16.31 -0.38
N SER A 384 8.82 -15.19 -0.10
CA SER A 384 9.11 -14.75 1.28
C SER A 384 7.83 -14.55 2.11
N ASP A 385 6.80 -13.90 1.56
CA ASP A 385 5.50 -13.73 2.23
C ASP A 385 4.80 -15.06 2.54
N LEU A 386 4.91 -16.04 1.64
CA LEU A 386 4.25 -17.35 1.78
C LEU A 386 4.93 -18.29 2.78
N LEU A 387 6.20 -18.05 3.08
CA LEU A 387 6.93 -18.86 4.07
C LEU A 387 6.52 -18.52 5.49
N GLY A 388 6.01 -17.33 5.74
CA GLY A 388 5.56 -16.86 7.04
C GLY A 388 6.70 -16.47 7.98
N GLY A 389 6.36 -15.93 9.15
CA GLY A 389 7.34 -15.57 10.19
C GLY A 389 7.70 -14.10 10.25
N ASP A 390 7.71 -13.36 9.15
CA ASP A 390 7.84 -11.91 9.13
C ASP A 390 6.74 -11.29 8.26
N LYS A 391 5.85 -10.51 8.87
CA LYS A 391 4.78 -9.75 8.17
C LYS A 391 5.34 -8.77 7.14
N ASN A 392 6.60 -8.38 7.28
CA ASN A 392 7.27 -7.41 6.44
C ASN A 392 8.04 -8.01 5.26
N ALA A 393 8.16 -9.35 5.20
CA ALA A 393 9.02 -10.05 4.25
C ALA A 393 8.78 -9.65 2.78
N PHE A 394 7.50 -9.52 2.39
CA PHE A 394 7.12 -9.06 1.06
C PHE A 394 7.69 -7.68 0.72
N TYR A 395 7.50 -6.70 1.63
CA TYR A 395 7.95 -5.33 1.39
C TYR A 395 9.46 -5.17 1.55
N ARG A 396 10.11 -5.94 2.45
CA ARG A 396 11.58 -5.96 2.53
C ARG A 396 12.19 -6.36 1.19
N ALA A 397 11.74 -7.47 0.61
CA ALA A 397 12.24 -7.94 -0.67
C ALA A 397 11.91 -6.96 -1.83
N ARG A 398 10.73 -6.37 -1.79
CA ARG A 398 10.27 -5.47 -2.86
C ARG A 398 10.97 -4.11 -2.84
N ASN A 399 11.22 -3.58 -1.65
CA ASN A 399 11.83 -2.25 -1.46
C ASN A 399 13.34 -2.26 -1.65
N GLU A 400 13.99 -3.41 -1.67
CA GLU A 400 15.44 -3.53 -1.77
C GLU A 400 16.00 -2.94 -3.07
N GLU A 401 15.27 -3.15 -4.19
CA GLU A 401 15.63 -2.65 -5.52
C GLU A 401 14.62 -1.57 -6.03
N ASP A 402 13.80 -0.99 -5.14
CA ASP A 402 12.79 0.01 -5.52
C ASP A 402 13.45 1.39 -5.70
N PRO A 403 13.45 1.98 -6.92
CA PRO A 403 14.12 3.25 -7.18
C PRO A 403 13.48 4.43 -6.44
N GLU A 404 12.16 4.42 -6.19
CA GLU A 404 11.47 5.46 -5.44
C GLU A 404 11.87 5.43 -3.96
N VAL A 405 11.92 4.22 -3.38
CA VAL A 405 12.40 4.02 -2.01
C VAL A 405 13.87 4.44 -1.88
N LYS A 406 14.69 4.08 -2.86
CA LYS A 406 16.10 4.48 -2.87
C LYS A 406 16.26 6.00 -2.90
N ALA A 407 15.56 6.70 -3.81
CA ALA A 407 15.59 8.15 -3.90
C ALA A 407 15.15 8.82 -2.60
N ALA A 408 14.10 8.30 -1.97
CA ALA A 408 13.62 8.78 -0.68
C ALA A 408 14.65 8.56 0.45
N LEU A 409 15.28 7.38 0.50
CA LEU A 409 16.29 7.06 1.51
C LEU A 409 17.55 7.91 1.34
N ASP A 410 18.05 8.07 0.10
CA ASP A 410 19.22 8.89 -0.20
C ASP A 410 18.99 10.34 0.27
N ARG A 411 17.80 10.87 0.05
CA ARG A 411 17.43 12.21 0.52
C ARG A 411 17.24 12.27 2.03
N LEU A 412 16.55 11.30 2.62
CA LEU A 412 16.25 11.26 4.05
C LEU A 412 17.51 11.13 4.93
N THR A 413 18.54 10.47 4.41
CA THR A 413 19.80 10.26 5.13
C THR A 413 20.85 11.34 4.82
N SER A 414 20.58 12.26 3.89
CA SER A 414 21.44 13.43 3.63
C SER A 414 21.17 14.55 4.63
N ASP A 415 22.12 15.50 4.71
CA ASP A 415 21.95 16.72 5.52
C ASP A 415 20.85 17.64 4.98
N ASP A 416 20.50 17.50 3.70
CA ASP A 416 19.50 18.29 2.97
C ASP A 416 18.09 17.70 3.02
N TRP A 417 17.77 16.84 3.98
CA TRP A 417 16.44 16.21 4.06
C TRP A 417 15.28 17.20 4.26
N ARG A 418 15.59 18.41 4.76
CA ARG A 418 14.56 19.45 5.00
C ARG A 418 14.13 20.12 3.71
N PRO A 419 12.83 20.48 3.61
CA PRO A 419 12.41 21.44 2.60
C PRO A 419 13.18 22.76 2.77
N THR A 420 13.72 23.27 1.66
CA THR A 420 14.40 24.58 1.61
C THR A 420 13.67 25.49 0.64
N LYS A 421 13.79 26.81 0.83
CA LYS A 421 13.14 27.82 0.00
C LYS A 421 13.62 27.76 -1.45
#